data_cdfffcfa4efd86b393110449637af0ec
#
_entry.id   cdfffcfa4efd86b393110449637af0ec
#
_cell.length_a   1.000
_cell.length_b   1.000
_cell.length_c   1.000
_cell.angle_alpha   90.00
_cell.angle_beta   90.00
_cell.angle_gamma   90.00
#
_symmetry.space_group_name_H-M   'P 1'
#
loop_
_entity.id
_entity.type
_entity.pdbx_description
1 polymer ?
#
loop_
_entity_poly.entity_id
_entity_poly.type
_entity_poly.pdbx_seq_one_letter_code
_entity_poly.pdbx_strand_id
1 'polypeptide(L)'
;GFVWVCLQKYWGTCLLPALFLAGILWSLLRHRNREAGIFLFYTIFLLLTAYNPLLVNYIVPKVNFENEYYRFFWMLPVVPGVAYYAVRLIFYAKKLWKRVVLGLVSAGVMIMVGVPLQGVVENFAMIENVYKVPDDLRTICELIHQDSDKKEPRVVFDRDLNTMARQYDPSLRLVLHRDAVLYRAGSTITARMNEDS
;
A
#
# COMPACT_ATOMS: atom_id res chain seq x y z
N GLY A 1 17.64 3.97 -7.55
CA GLY A 1 16.97 5.26 -7.65
C GLY A 1 15.65 5.25 -6.90
N PHE A 2 15.11 6.41 -6.57
CA PHE A 2 13.90 6.61 -5.74
C PHE A 2 12.68 5.80 -6.23
N VAL A 3 12.38 5.85 -7.53
CA VAL A 3 11.27 5.08 -8.15
C VAL A 3 11.42 3.57 -7.89
N TRP A 4 12.64 3.04 -7.98
CA TRP A 4 12.90 1.62 -7.73
C TRP A 4 12.66 1.23 -6.28
N VAL A 5 13.10 2.07 -5.34
CA VAL A 5 12.85 1.84 -3.90
C VAL A 5 11.35 1.84 -3.60
N CYS A 6 10.61 2.78 -4.18
CA CYS A 6 9.15 2.82 -4.05
C CYS A 6 8.47 1.59 -4.67
N LEU A 7 8.95 1.14 -5.83
CA LEU A 7 8.47 -0.09 -6.49
C LEU A 7 8.68 -1.31 -5.59
N GLN A 8 9.89 -1.48 -5.05
CA GLN A 8 10.21 -2.58 -4.13
C GLN A 8 9.39 -2.50 -2.84
N LYS A 9 9.20 -1.31 -2.29
CA LYS A 9 8.41 -1.10 -1.08
C LYS A 9 6.93 -1.44 -1.29
N TYR A 10 6.40 -1.18 -2.48
CA TYR A 10 4.98 -1.42 -2.80
C TYR A 10 4.72 -2.88 -3.21
N TRP A 11 5.52 -3.43 -4.13
CA TRP A 11 5.30 -4.78 -4.65
C TRP A 11 6.08 -5.87 -3.90
N GLY A 12 7.14 -5.50 -3.16
CA GLY A 12 7.99 -6.43 -2.44
C GLY A 12 8.55 -7.52 -3.37
N THR A 13 8.37 -8.77 -2.99
CA THR A 13 8.74 -9.96 -3.76
C THR A 13 7.61 -10.49 -4.66
N CYS A 14 6.48 -9.77 -4.75
CA CYS A 14 5.32 -10.21 -5.50
C CYS A 14 5.63 -10.25 -7.02
N LEU A 15 5.37 -11.37 -7.66
CA LEU A 15 5.63 -11.57 -9.09
C LEU A 15 4.45 -11.17 -10.00
N LEU A 16 3.35 -10.65 -9.45
CA LEU A 16 2.18 -10.21 -10.25
C LEU A 16 2.54 -9.18 -11.35
N PRO A 17 3.39 -8.17 -11.10
CA PRO A 17 3.82 -7.26 -12.16
C PRO A 17 4.55 -7.96 -13.31
N ALA A 18 5.37 -8.98 -12.99
CA ALA A 18 6.06 -9.76 -14.00
C ALA A 18 5.08 -10.59 -14.86
N LEU A 19 4.06 -11.20 -14.21
CA LEU A 19 2.97 -11.89 -14.94
C LEU A 19 2.17 -10.94 -15.83
N PHE A 20 1.92 -9.73 -15.38
CA PHE A 20 1.24 -8.70 -16.18
C PHE A 20 2.05 -8.34 -17.43
N LEU A 21 3.35 -8.08 -17.29
CA LEU A 21 4.23 -7.79 -18.41
C LEU A 21 4.36 -8.98 -19.37
N ALA A 22 4.46 -10.20 -18.85
CA ALA A 22 4.45 -11.43 -19.66
C ALA A 22 3.14 -11.58 -20.43
N GLY A 23 2.00 -11.24 -19.83
CA GLY A 23 0.69 -11.22 -20.48
C GLY A 23 0.62 -10.20 -21.62
N ILE A 24 1.12 -8.98 -21.42
CA ILE A 24 1.24 -7.97 -22.49
C ILE A 24 2.11 -8.51 -23.64
N LEU A 25 3.30 -9.03 -23.33
CA LEU A 25 4.23 -9.55 -24.32
C LEU A 25 3.62 -10.72 -25.11
N TRP A 26 3.01 -11.68 -24.43
CA TRP A 26 2.31 -12.79 -25.08
C TRP A 26 1.20 -12.31 -26.03
N SER A 27 0.42 -11.33 -25.59
CA SER A 27 -0.65 -10.77 -26.39
C SER A 27 -0.16 -10.03 -27.63
N LEU A 28 0.96 -9.31 -27.53
CA LEU A 28 1.59 -8.64 -28.67
C LEU A 28 2.14 -9.61 -29.70
N LEU A 29 2.77 -10.71 -29.23
CA LEU A 29 3.39 -11.69 -30.11
C LEU A 29 2.39 -12.62 -30.80
N ARG A 30 1.30 -12.97 -30.09
CA ARG A 30 0.36 -14.00 -30.55
C ARG A 30 -0.96 -13.45 -31.09
N HIS A 31 -1.47 -12.39 -30.49
CA HIS A 31 -2.76 -11.81 -30.82
C HIS A 31 -2.71 -10.29 -30.68
N ARG A 32 -2.49 -9.60 -31.80
CA ARG A 32 -2.51 -8.14 -31.88
C ARG A 32 -3.97 -7.64 -31.74
N ASN A 33 -4.49 -7.64 -30.50
CA ASN A 33 -5.84 -7.19 -30.22
C ASN A 33 -5.85 -5.75 -29.70
N ARG A 34 -6.96 -5.07 -29.95
CA ARG A 34 -7.18 -3.69 -29.50
C ARG A 34 -7.02 -3.53 -28.00
N GLU A 35 -7.55 -4.47 -27.20
CA GLU A 35 -7.51 -4.43 -25.75
C GLU A 35 -6.07 -4.58 -25.20
N ALA A 36 -5.28 -5.47 -25.80
CA ALA A 36 -3.86 -5.59 -25.47
C ALA A 36 -3.09 -4.32 -25.79
N GLY A 37 -3.45 -3.66 -26.89
CA GLY A 37 -2.91 -2.36 -27.26
C GLY A 37 -3.22 -1.27 -26.22
N ILE A 38 -4.39 -1.28 -25.62
CA ILE A 38 -4.78 -0.34 -24.55
C ILE A 38 -3.89 -0.56 -23.30
N PHE A 39 -3.75 -1.79 -22.83
CA PHE A 39 -2.87 -2.10 -21.69
C PHE A 39 -1.42 -1.70 -21.96
N LEU A 40 -0.91 -2.00 -23.14
CA LEU A 40 0.44 -1.62 -23.54
C LEU A 40 0.61 -0.09 -23.55
N PHE A 41 -0.28 0.61 -24.26
CA PHE A 41 -0.22 2.07 -24.36
C PHE A 41 -0.28 2.73 -23.00
N TYR A 42 -1.21 2.28 -22.14
CA TYR A 42 -1.35 2.81 -20.78
C TYR A 42 -0.09 2.53 -19.94
N THR A 43 0.48 1.34 -20.04
CA THR A 43 1.72 1.00 -19.33
C THR A 43 2.89 1.86 -19.80
N ILE A 44 3.05 2.04 -21.12
CA ILE A 44 4.08 2.92 -21.68
C ILE A 44 3.86 4.36 -21.23
N PHE A 45 2.62 4.84 -21.26
CA PHE A 45 2.28 6.19 -20.77
C PHE A 45 2.71 6.38 -19.32
N LEU A 46 2.42 5.43 -18.42
CA LEU A 46 2.86 5.49 -17.03
C LEU A 46 4.38 5.43 -16.88
N LEU A 47 5.07 4.60 -17.68
CA LEU A 47 6.54 4.53 -17.66
C LEU A 47 7.19 5.84 -18.11
N LEU A 48 6.60 6.52 -19.09
CA LEU A 48 7.10 7.80 -19.59
C LEU A 48 6.76 8.99 -18.69
N THR A 49 5.74 8.88 -17.87
CA THR A 49 5.25 9.94 -16.98
C THR A 49 5.52 9.64 -15.51
N ALA A 50 4.60 8.93 -14.86
CA ALA A 50 4.61 8.69 -13.43
C ALA A 50 5.82 7.90 -12.93
N TYR A 51 6.40 7.02 -13.75
CA TYR A 51 7.54 6.18 -13.37
C TYR A 51 8.86 6.59 -14.04
N ASN A 52 8.86 7.69 -14.79
CA ASN A 52 10.07 8.22 -15.38
C ASN A 52 10.98 8.84 -14.29
N PRO A 53 12.18 8.27 -14.03
CA PRO A 53 13.03 8.76 -12.95
C PRO A 53 13.43 10.22 -13.10
N LEU A 54 13.56 10.73 -14.34
CA LEU A 54 13.93 12.12 -14.61
C LEU A 54 12.81 13.06 -14.18
N LEU A 55 11.56 12.76 -14.57
CA LEU A 55 10.41 13.57 -14.18
C LEU A 55 10.13 13.47 -12.68
N VAL A 56 10.20 12.28 -12.13
CA VAL A 56 9.94 12.03 -10.70
C VAL A 56 10.94 12.75 -9.82
N ASN A 57 12.23 12.63 -10.08
CA ASN A 57 13.28 13.30 -9.30
C ASN A 57 13.20 14.84 -9.39
N TYR A 58 12.60 15.37 -10.47
CA TYR A 58 12.42 16.80 -10.64
C TYR A 58 11.13 17.34 -10.03
N ILE A 59 10.02 16.62 -10.19
CA ILE A 59 8.67 17.11 -9.81
C ILE A 59 8.38 16.81 -8.34
N VAL A 60 8.62 15.57 -7.90
CA VAL A 60 8.18 15.08 -6.58
C VAL A 60 8.74 15.91 -5.42
N PRO A 61 10.05 16.31 -5.39
CA PRO A 61 10.57 17.17 -4.33
C PRO A 61 9.95 18.58 -4.33
N LYS A 62 9.62 19.12 -5.51
CA LYS A 62 9.04 20.46 -5.62
C LYS A 62 7.62 20.57 -5.04
N VAL A 63 6.89 19.46 -5.08
CA VAL A 63 5.50 19.41 -4.56
C VAL A 63 5.42 18.73 -3.19
N ASN A 64 6.57 18.40 -2.57
CA ASN A 64 6.66 17.67 -1.29
C ASN A 64 5.83 16.39 -1.27
N PHE A 65 5.83 15.62 -2.38
CA PHE A 65 5.00 14.44 -2.57
C PHE A 65 5.76 13.12 -2.40
N GLU A 66 6.94 13.16 -1.82
CA GLU A 66 7.83 12.00 -1.68
C GLU A 66 7.20 10.85 -0.89
N ASN A 67 6.52 11.19 0.20
CA ASN A 67 5.89 10.20 1.07
C ASN A 67 4.67 9.52 0.44
N GLU A 68 4.01 10.18 -0.49
CA GLU A 68 2.77 9.72 -1.11
C GLU A 68 3.00 9.10 -2.50
N TYR A 69 4.21 9.25 -3.05
CA TYR A 69 4.53 8.86 -4.41
C TYR A 69 4.26 7.36 -4.69
N TYR A 70 4.44 6.49 -3.70
CA TYR A 70 4.16 5.05 -3.86
C TYR A 70 2.72 4.76 -4.31
N ARG A 71 1.77 5.67 -4.08
CA ARG A 71 0.37 5.54 -4.50
C ARG A 71 0.21 5.53 -6.02
N PHE A 72 1.15 6.09 -6.78
CA PHE A 72 1.12 6.01 -8.24
C PHE A 72 1.23 4.58 -8.76
N PHE A 73 1.82 3.67 -7.97
CA PHE A 73 1.87 2.26 -8.36
C PHE A 73 0.50 1.57 -8.36
N TRP A 74 -0.51 2.15 -7.70
CA TRP A 74 -1.90 1.69 -7.79
C TRP A 74 -2.52 1.94 -9.17
N MET A 75 -1.99 2.89 -9.92
CA MET A 75 -2.47 3.19 -11.26
C MET A 75 -2.12 2.10 -12.27
N LEU A 76 -1.10 1.28 -11.99
CA LEU A 76 -0.74 0.18 -12.87
C LEU A 76 -1.80 -0.94 -12.76
N PRO A 77 -2.51 -1.28 -13.84
CA PRO A 77 -3.63 -2.23 -13.81
C PRO A 77 -3.15 -3.68 -13.78
N VAL A 78 -2.27 -4.02 -12.81
CA VAL A 78 -1.64 -5.34 -12.72
C VAL A 78 -2.67 -6.43 -12.47
N VAL A 79 -3.51 -6.27 -11.44
CA VAL A 79 -4.49 -7.30 -11.06
C VAL A 79 -5.54 -7.52 -12.17
N PRO A 80 -6.24 -6.48 -12.67
CA PRO A 80 -7.19 -6.67 -13.76
C PRO A 80 -6.51 -7.13 -15.05
N GLY A 81 -5.29 -6.72 -15.32
CA GLY A 81 -4.53 -7.16 -16.48
C GLY A 81 -4.16 -8.64 -16.40
N VAL A 82 -3.64 -9.12 -15.28
CA VAL A 82 -3.35 -10.55 -15.07
C VAL A 82 -4.62 -11.39 -15.22
N ALA A 83 -5.73 -10.97 -14.60
CA ALA A 83 -7.02 -11.64 -14.73
C ALA A 83 -7.48 -11.71 -16.20
N TYR A 84 -7.40 -10.60 -16.94
CA TYR A 84 -7.72 -10.53 -18.36
C TYR A 84 -6.90 -11.52 -19.19
N TYR A 85 -5.58 -11.54 -19.01
CA TYR A 85 -4.69 -12.43 -19.77
C TYR A 85 -4.89 -13.91 -19.37
N ALA A 86 -5.16 -14.21 -18.12
CA ALA A 86 -5.48 -15.56 -17.68
C ALA A 86 -6.77 -16.07 -18.34
N VAL A 87 -7.82 -15.27 -18.34
CA VAL A 87 -9.09 -15.61 -19.02
C VAL A 87 -8.87 -15.83 -20.51
N ARG A 88 -8.13 -14.95 -21.16
CA ARG A 88 -7.81 -15.12 -22.59
C ARG A 88 -7.01 -16.38 -22.88
N LEU A 89 -6.05 -16.72 -22.03
CA LEU A 89 -5.27 -17.96 -22.16
C LEU A 89 -6.17 -19.19 -22.07
N ILE A 90 -7.11 -19.20 -21.12
CA ILE A 90 -8.07 -20.28 -20.94
C ILE A 90 -8.96 -20.44 -22.17
N PHE A 91 -9.53 -19.35 -22.68
CA PHE A 91 -10.43 -19.38 -23.85
C PHE A 91 -9.70 -19.56 -25.18
N TYR A 92 -8.39 -19.43 -25.22
CA TYR A 92 -7.59 -19.78 -26.40
C TYR A 92 -7.68 -21.27 -26.74
N ALA A 93 -7.87 -22.14 -25.75
CA ALA A 93 -8.04 -23.56 -25.96
C ALA A 93 -9.41 -23.88 -26.55
N LYS A 94 -9.44 -24.65 -27.66
CA LYS A 94 -10.70 -25.06 -28.32
C LYS A 94 -11.45 -26.18 -27.57
N LYS A 95 -10.71 -27.09 -26.89
CA LYS A 95 -11.27 -28.24 -26.18
C LYS A 95 -11.57 -27.92 -24.73
N LEU A 96 -12.74 -28.35 -24.23
CA LEU A 96 -13.21 -28.07 -22.87
C LEU A 96 -12.19 -28.53 -21.80
N TRP A 97 -11.69 -29.76 -21.90
CA TRP A 97 -10.73 -30.28 -20.93
C TRP A 97 -9.45 -29.43 -20.83
N LYS A 98 -8.96 -28.88 -21.99
CA LYS A 98 -7.82 -27.96 -22.00
C LYS A 98 -8.12 -26.65 -21.31
N ARG A 99 -9.34 -26.13 -21.41
CA ARG A 99 -9.78 -24.93 -20.68
C ARG A 99 -9.76 -25.17 -19.18
N VAL A 100 -10.27 -26.33 -18.75
CA VAL A 100 -10.26 -26.70 -17.31
C VAL A 100 -8.84 -26.80 -16.81
N VAL A 101 -7.95 -27.50 -17.52
CA VAL A 101 -6.53 -27.60 -17.13
C VAL A 101 -5.86 -26.25 -17.07
N LEU A 102 -6.02 -25.39 -18.09
CA LEU A 102 -5.46 -24.04 -18.09
C LEU A 102 -6.03 -23.17 -16.97
N GLY A 103 -7.31 -23.33 -16.64
CA GLY A 103 -7.96 -22.65 -15.51
C GLY A 103 -7.32 -23.05 -14.17
N LEU A 104 -7.15 -24.35 -13.95
CA LEU A 104 -6.51 -24.87 -12.74
C LEU A 104 -5.04 -24.42 -12.62
N VAL A 105 -4.30 -24.47 -13.72
CA VAL A 105 -2.90 -23.98 -13.77
C VAL A 105 -2.86 -22.48 -13.48
N SER A 106 -3.72 -21.69 -14.09
CA SER A 106 -3.77 -20.24 -13.86
C SER A 106 -4.11 -19.92 -12.40
N ALA A 107 -5.07 -20.62 -11.82
CA ALA A 107 -5.43 -20.50 -10.40
C ALA A 107 -4.24 -20.88 -9.50
N GLY A 108 -3.59 -22.01 -9.77
CA GLY A 108 -2.39 -22.44 -9.04
C GLY A 108 -1.25 -21.42 -9.09
N VAL A 109 -0.96 -20.87 -10.27
CA VAL A 109 0.04 -19.81 -10.44
C VAL A 109 -0.34 -18.56 -9.64
N MET A 110 -1.61 -18.14 -9.67
CA MET A 110 -2.06 -16.96 -8.90
C MET A 110 -1.92 -17.18 -7.38
N ILE A 111 -2.23 -18.39 -6.89
CA ILE A 111 -2.05 -18.75 -5.46
C ILE A 111 -0.57 -18.74 -5.10
N MET A 112 0.31 -19.27 -5.94
CA MET A 112 1.75 -19.31 -5.67
C MET A 112 2.43 -17.95 -5.71
N VAL A 113 1.96 -17.06 -6.59
CA VAL A 113 2.52 -15.73 -6.80
C VAL A 113 1.89 -14.68 -5.89
N GLY A 114 0.66 -14.94 -5.43
CA GLY A 114 -0.05 -14.08 -4.49
C GLY A 114 0.55 -14.14 -3.09
N VAL A 115 0.34 -13.10 -2.31
CA VAL A 115 0.63 -13.11 -0.88
C VAL A 115 -0.42 -14.01 -0.20
N PRO A 116 -0.03 -15.03 0.58
CA PRO A 116 -0.98 -15.89 1.27
C PRO A 116 -1.88 -15.07 2.19
N LEU A 117 -3.19 -15.26 2.10
CA LEU A 117 -4.17 -14.59 2.96
C LEU A 117 -3.90 -14.86 4.45
N GLN A 118 -3.27 -16.00 4.73
CA GLN A 118 -2.92 -16.44 6.07
C GLN A 118 -2.00 -15.45 6.78
N GLY A 119 -0.96 -14.94 6.13
CA GLY A 119 -0.08 -13.91 6.70
C GLY A 119 -0.78 -12.55 6.90
N VAL A 120 -1.87 -12.29 6.18
CA VAL A 120 -2.69 -11.10 6.40
C VAL A 120 -3.59 -11.30 7.62
N VAL A 121 -4.21 -12.48 7.76
CA VAL A 121 -5.11 -12.78 8.89
C VAL A 121 -4.36 -12.84 10.21
N GLU A 122 -3.15 -13.37 10.25
CA GLU A 122 -2.32 -13.44 11.45
C GLU A 122 -1.93 -12.05 12.00
N ASN A 123 -1.89 -11.03 11.14
CA ASN A 123 -1.63 -9.64 11.53
C ASN A 123 -2.90 -8.85 11.91
N PHE A 124 -4.08 -9.45 11.79
CA PHE A 124 -5.33 -8.85 12.26
C PHE A 124 -5.61 -9.29 13.70
N ALA A 125 -5.23 -8.48 14.66
CA ALA A 125 -5.76 -8.61 16.01
C ALA A 125 -7.22 -8.16 16.00
N MET A 126 -8.15 -9.04 16.43
CA MET A 126 -9.53 -8.63 16.67
C MET A 126 -9.52 -7.76 17.94
N ILE A 127 -9.68 -6.45 17.75
CA ILE A 127 -9.82 -5.51 18.85
C ILE A 127 -11.25 -5.67 19.36
N GLU A 128 -11.41 -6.10 20.60
CA GLU A 128 -12.70 -6.43 21.21
C GLU A 128 -13.52 -5.21 21.64
N ASN A 129 -12.88 -4.06 21.81
CA ASN A 129 -13.59 -2.85 22.23
C ASN A 129 -14.29 -2.12 21.08
N VAL A 130 -15.38 -1.43 21.38
CA VAL A 130 -16.23 -0.68 20.43
C VAL A 130 -15.45 0.40 19.68
N TYR A 131 -14.43 0.98 20.31
CA TYR A 131 -13.64 2.08 19.74
C TYR A 131 -12.55 1.61 18.78
N LYS A 132 -12.28 0.29 18.74
CA LYS A 132 -11.23 -0.32 17.90
C LYS A 132 -9.85 0.32 18.11
N VAL A 133 -9.52 0.59 19.35
CA VAL A 133 -8.22 1.10 19.79
C VAL A 133 -7.59 0.11 20.80
N PRO A 134 -6.25 0.09 20.97
CA PRO A 134 -5.61 -0.73 21.99
C PRO A 134 -6.15 -0.43 23.38
N ASP A 135 -6.33 -1.45 24.21
CA ASP A 135 -6.83 -1.28 25.58
C ASP A 135 -5.87 -0.48 26.46
N ASP A 136 -4.56 -0.57 26.18
CA ASP A 136 -3.54 0.26 26.82
C ASP A 136 -3.81 1.74 26.61
N LEU A 137 -4.21 2.14 25.40
CA LEU A 137 -4.55 3.54 25.12
C LEU A 137 -5.74 4.02 25.96
N ARG A 138 -6.77 3.19 26.12
CA ARG A 138 -7.91 3.51 26.99
C ARG A 138 -7.46 3.76 28.42
N THR A 139 -6.71 2.81 28.97
CA THR A 139 -6.21 2.90 30.35
C THR A 139 -5.36 4.15 30.55
N ILE A 140 -4.48 4.47 29.61
CA ILE A 140 -3.64 5.68 29.67
C ILE A 140 -4.50 6.95 29.62
N CYS A 141 -5.50 7.03 28.73
CA CYS A 141 -6.40 8.18 28.66
C CYS A 141 -7.19 8.37 29.97
N GLU A 142 -7.71 7.28 30.57
CA GLU A 142 -8.41 7.31 31.84
C GLU A 142 -7.49 7.81 32.98
N LEU A 143 -6.25 7.32 33.03
CA LEU A 143 -5.25 7.77 34.03
C LEU A 143 -4.91 9.25 33.85
N ILE A 144 -4.76 9.74 32.61
CA ILE A 144 -4.49 11.16 32.33
C ILE A 144 -5.63 12.05 32.88
N HIS A 145 -6.88 11.64 32.69
CA HIS A 145 -8.02 12.39 33.23
C HIS A 145 -8.17 12.30 34.74
N GLN A 146 -7.74 11.19 35.37
CA GLN A 146 -7.70 11.06 36.81
C GLN A 146 -6.62 11.93 37.49
N ASP A 147 -5.47 12.06 36.79
CA ASP A 147 -4.31 12.81 37.32
C ASP A 147 -4.41 14.32 36.99
N SER A 148 -5.20 14.71 36.02
CA SER A 148 -5.29 16.10 35.55
C SER A 148 -6.60 16.78 35.97
N ASP A 149 -6.50 17.91 36.63
CA ASP A 149 -7.66 18.80 36.95
C ASP A 149 -8.20 19.55 35.71
N LYS A 150 -7.54 19.42 34.56
CA LYS A 150 -7.90 20.12 33.33
C LYS A 150 -8.86 19.30 32.47
N LYS A 151 -9.92 19.94 31.97
CA LYS A 151 -10.85 19.31 31.02
C LYS A 151 -10.18 18.90 29.72
N GLU A 152 -9.13 19.61 29.32
CA GLU A 152 -8.39 19.40 28.07
C GLU A 152 -6.88 19.34 28.40
N PRO A 153 -6.38 18.22 28.91
CA PRO A 153 -4.96 18.08 29.24
C PRO A 153 -4.10 18.05 28.00
N ARG A 154 -2.91 18.64 28.08
CA ARG A 154 -1.89 18.56 27.00
C ARG A 154 -1.04 17.33 27.23
N VAL A 155 -0.96 16.49 26.20
CA VAL A 155 -0.28 15.19 26.30
C VAL A 155 0.66 14.95 25.12
N VAL A 156 1.68 14.15 25.38
CA VAL A 156 2.59 13.62 24.39
C VAL A 156 2.51 12.10 24.48
N PHE A 157 2.17 11.48 23.38
CA PHE A 157 2.19 10.02 23.23
C PHE A 157 3.38 9.59 22.36
N ASP A 158 3.72 8.33 22.46
CA ASP A 158 4.57 7.68 21.47
C ASP A 158 3.93 7.69 20.08
N ARG A 159 4.67 7.26 19.06
CA ARG A 159 4.23 7.34 17.68
C ARG A 159 2.90 6.61 17.43
N ASP A 160 2.78 5.40 17.95
CA ASP A 160 1.67 4.51 17.60
C ASP A 160 0.39 4.93 18.33
N LEU A 161 0.48 5.25 19.60
CA LEU A 161 -0.64 5.75 20.39
C LEU A 161 -1.10 7.14 19.95
N ASN A 162 -0.16 8.03 19.58
CA ASN A 162 -0.48 9.40 19.14
C ASN A 162 -1.40 9.45 17.93
N THR A 163 -1.29 8.48 17.00
CA THR A 163 -2.16 8.42 15.82
C THR A 163 -3.59 8.02 16.16
N MET A 164 -3.79 7.25 17.22
CA MET A 164 -5.09 6.71 17.64
C MET A 164 -5.74 7.47 18.80
N ALA A 165 -4.95 8.25 19.56
CA ALA A 165 -5.42 8.93 20.76
C ALA A 165 -6.66 9.80 20.53
N ARG A 166 -6.69 10.59 19.44
CA ARG A 166 -7.85 11.43 19.09
C ARG A 166 -9.08 10.65 18.61
N GLN A 167 -8.89 9.42 18.18
CA GLN A 167 -10.02 8.57 17.79
C GLN A 167 -10.82 8.14 19.02
N TYR A 168 -10.11 7.90 20.13
CA TYR A 168 -10.71 7.48 21.39
C TYR A 168 -11.16 8.68 22.23
N ASP A 169 -10.26 9.64 22.45
CA ASP A 169 -10.50 10.78 23.31
C ASP A 169 -10.13 12.11 22.64
N PRO A 170 -11.11 12.81 22.07
CA PRO A 170 -10.88 14.09 21.38
C PRO A 170 -10.61 15.25 22.34
N SER A 171 -10.82 15.09 23.66
CA SER A 171 -10.55 16.13 24.68
C SER A 171 -9.07 16.30 24.95
N LEU A 172 -8.24 15.28 24.64
CA LEU A 172 -6.81 15.35 24.81
C LEU A 172 -6.16 16.26 23.76
N ARG A 173 -5.41 17.26 24.21
CA ARG A 173 -4.65 18.15 23.33
C ARG A 173 -3.27 17.56 23.05
N LEU A 174 -3.12 16.92 21.89
CA LEU A 174 -1.83 16.38 21.48
C LEU A 174 -0.86 17.51 21.18
N VAL A 175 0.31 17.52 21.85
CA VAL A 175 1.38 18.48 21.62
C VAL A 175 2.06 18.24 20.28
N LEU A 176 2.18 16.97 19.87
CA LEU A 176 2.75 16.60 18.59
C LEU A 176 1.63 16.40 17.58
N HIS A 177 1.76 17.09 16.44
CA HIS A 177 0.88 16.90 15.31
C HIS A 177 1.14 15.53 14.64
N ARG A 178 0.12 14.91 14.05
CA ARG A 178 0.23 13.63 13.36
C ARG A 178 1.39 13.61 12.36
N ASP A 179 1.53 14.66 11.55
CA ASP A 179 2.57 14.73 10.52
C ASP A 179 3.97 14.85 11.13
N ALA A 180 4.12 15.54 12.27
CA ALA A 180 5.38 15.61 12.99
C ALA A 180 5.84 14.24 13.49
N VAL A 181 4.90 13.41 13.95
CA VAL A 181 5.17 12.05 14.43
C VAL A 181 5.43 11.08 13.29
N LEU A 182 4.58 11.10 12.23
CA LEU A 182 4.67 10.15 11.12
C LEU A 182 5.86 10.44 10.20
N TYR A 183 6.15 11.70 9.94
CA TYR A 183 7.15 12.12 8.94
C TYR A 183 8.43 12.66 9.55
N ARG A 184 8.58 12.57 10.89
CA ARG A 184 9.73 13.12 11.63
C ARG A 184 9.97 14.60 11.32
N ALA A 185 8.90 15.35 11.03
CA ALA A 185 8.96 16.74 10.65
C ALA A 185 9.14 17.63 11.88
N GLY A 186 10.29 18.13 12.06
CA GLY A 186 10.76 19.42 12.41
C GLY A 186 10.32 20.14 13.67
N SER A 187 10.03 19.51 14.83
CA SER A 187 10.10 20.22 16.10
C SER A 187 11.30 19.74 16.93
N THR A 188 11.86 20.62 17.77
CA THR A 188 12.94 20.26 18.70
C THR A 188 12.56 19.08 19.61
N ILE A 189 11.26 18.94 19.92
CA ILE A 189 10.71 17.86 20.72
C ILE A 189 10.73 16.55 19.92
N THR A 190 10.32 16.58 18.66
CA THR A 190 10.32 15.41 17.77
C THR A 190 11.74 14.91 17.48
N ALA A 191 12.71 15.85 17.38
CA ALA A 191 14.11 15.49 17.22
C ALA A 191 14.65 14.75 18.44
N ARG A 192 14.38 15.23 19.64
CA ARG A 192 14.79 14.57 20.90
C ARG A 192 14.14 13.19 21.10
N MET A 193 12.84 13.04 20.79
CA MET A 193 12.18 11.75 20.88
C MET A 193 12.75 10.71 19.90
N ASN A 194 13.37 11.15 18.80
CA ASN A 194 14.01 10.26 17.84
C ASN A 194 15.48 9.93 18.17
N GLU A 195 16.11 10.70 19.06
CA GLU A 195 17.49 10.45 19.52
C GLU A 195 17.50 9.34 20.59
N ASP A 196 16.41 9.16 21.35
CA ASP A 196 16.30 8.20 22.45
C ASP A 196 15.67 6.84 22.03
N SER A 197 15.35 6.64 20.74
CA SER A 197 14.76 5.42 20.16
C SER A 197 15.74 4.72 19.22
#